data_212bd9623836479bf3f28e4c83ffc3a3
#
_entry.id   212bd9623836479bf3f28e4c83ffc3a3
#
_cell.length_a   1.000
_cell.length_b   1.000
_cell.length_c   1.000
_cell.angle_alpha   90.00
_cell.angle_beta   90.00
_cell.angle_gamma   90.00
#
_symmetry.space_group_name_H-M   'P 1'
#
loop_
_entity.id
_entity.type
_entity.pdbx_description
1 polymer ?
#
loop_
_entity_poly.entity_id
_entity_poly.type
_entity_poly.pdbx_seq_one_letter_code
_entity_poly.pdbx_strand_id
1 'polypeptide(L)'
;MLGLIFLALSVMLMLVVYNQGQLIRHRVALENAADAVVYSQAKLAARNMNFVAYTNRSMVANELAIGQIASLMSWANHYKDVKQFTNHPMYQTPIVPP
;
A
#
# COMPACT_ATOMS: atom_id res chain seq x y z
N MET A 1 33.00 66.26 -6.89
CA MET A 1 33.79 65.02 -6.97
C MET A 1 33.34 64.00 -5.91
N LEU A 2 33.25 64.34 -4.62
CA LEU A 2 32.82 63.43 -3.55
C LEU A 2 31.41 62.88 -3.75
N GLY A 3 30.46 63.68 -4.23
CA GLY A 3 29.07 63.27 -4.47
C GLY A 3 28.92 62.22 -5.59
N LEU A 4 29.76 62.32 -6.63
CA LEU A 4 29.77 61.33 -7.72
C LEU A 4 30.29 59.97 -7.26
N ILE A 5 31.27 59.95 -6.37
CA ILE A 5 31.82 58.72 -5.80
C ILE A 5 30.76 58.05 -4.89
N PHE A 6 30.05 58.85 -4.08
CA PHE A 6 29.01 58.36 -3.22
C PHE A 6 27.81 57.76 -4.00
N LEU A 7 27.47 58.40 -5.13
CA LEU A 7 26.44 57.95 -6.03
C LEU A 7 26.80 56.63 -6.72
N ALA A 8 28.05 56.51 -7.17
CA ALA A 8 28.56 55.29 -7.77
C ALA A 8 28.60 54.11 -6.79
N LEU A 9 29.03 54.37 -5.54
CA LEU A 9 29.01 53.37 -4.47
C LEU A 9 27.60 52.90 -4.10
N SER A 10 26.62 53.81 -4.03
CA SER A 10 25.24 53.45 -3.72
C SER A 10 24.58 52.64 -4.80
N VAL A 11 24.85 52.92 -6.09
CA VAL A 11 24.37 52.10 -7.23
C VAL A 11 24.99 50.72 -7.19
N MET A 12 26.28 50.59 -6.90
CA MET A 12 26.95 49.33 -6.78
C MET A 12 26.41 48.47 -5.64
N LEU A 13 26.15 49.05 -4.48
CA LEU A 13 25.51 48.36 -3.36
C LEU A 13 24.11 47.88 -3.73
N MET A 14 23.32 48.71 -4.41
CA MET A 14 21.98 48.33 -4.86
C MET A 14 21.98 47.15 -5.81
N LEU A 15 22.94 47.12 -6.75
CA LEU A 15 23.10 45.97 -7.68
C LEU A 15 23.50 44.69 -6.95
N VAL A 16 24.38 44.78 -5.97
CA VAL A 16 24.76 43.61 -5.14
C VAL A 16 23.58 43.07 -4.36
N VAL A 17 22.83 43.93 -3.70
CA VAL A 17 21.62 43.52 -2.94
C VAL A 17 20.55 42.91 -3.85
N TYR A 18 20.35 43.52 -5.03
CA TYR A 18 19.41 42.96 -6.02
C TYR A 18 19.85 41.57 -6.51
N ASN A 19 21.11 41.39 -6.81
CA ASN A 19 21.66 40.10 -7.26
C ASN A 19 21.54 39.02 -6.17
N GLN A 20 21.84 39.36 -4.93
CA GLN A 20 21.62 38.46 -3.77
C GLN A 20 20.16 38.09 -3.59
N GLY A 21 19.26 39.07 -3.75
CA GLY A 21 17.81 38.82 -3.65
C GLY A 21 17.30 37.82 -4.72
N GLN A 22 17.82 37.92 -5.96
CA GLN A 22 17.49 36.95 -7.01
C GLN A 22 18.02 35.55 -6.69
N LEU A 23 19.26 35.45 -6.20
CA LEU A 23 19.86 34.17 -5.82
C LEU A 23 19.04 33.47 -4.72
N ILE A 24 18.60 34.22 -3.70
CA ILE A 24 17.76 33.69 -2.62
C ILE A 24 16.40 33.21 -3.16
N ARG A 25 15.77 33.95 -4.07
CA ARG A 25 14.52 33.53 -4.70
C ARG A 25 14.66 32.23 -5.46
N HIS A 26 15.71 32.05 -6.23
CA HIS A 26 15.99 30.81 -6.96
C HIS A 26 16.25 29.64 -6.00
N ARG A 27 16.96 29.88 -4.92
CA ARG A 27 17.22 28.86 -3.90
C ARG A 27 15.93 28.42 -3.21
N VAL A 28 15.10 29.33 -2.77
CA VAL A 28 13.80 29.03 -2.14
C VAL A 28 12.87 28.29 -3.11
N ALA A 29 12.85 28.70 -4.39
CA ALA A 29 12.05 28.01 -5.40
C ALA A 29 12.54 26.56 -5.62
N LEU A 30 13.85 26.34 -5.62
CA LEU A 30 14.45 25.01 -5.75
C LEU A 30 14.15 24.12 -4.54
N GLU A 31 14.30 24.68 -3.33
CA GLU A 31 13.96 23.98 -2.08
C GLU A 31 12.48 23.57 -2.07
N ASN A 32 11.58 24.49 -2.39
CA ASN A 32 10.14 24.18 -2.48
C ASN A 32 9.81 23.11 -3.53
N ALA A 33 10.48 23.14 -4.69
CA ALA A 33 10.32 22.14 -5.72
C ALA A 33 10.83 20.77 -5.26
N ALA A 34 11.97 20.72 -4.59
CA ALA A 34 12.54 19.49 -4.02
C ALA A 34 11.61 18.89 -2.96
N ASP A 35 11.11 19.71 -2.05
CA ASP A 35 10.18 19.28 -1.00
C ASP A 35 8.87 18.73 -1.61
N ALA A 36 8.35 19.38 -2.64
CA ALA A 36 7.15 18.91 -3.35
C ALA A 36 7.38 17.54 -4.01
N VAL A 37 8.54 17.31 -4.61
CA VAL A 37 8.91 16.01 -5.21
C VAL A 37 9.04 14.94 -4.14
N VAL A 38 9.75 15.20 -3.06
CA VAL A 38 9.92 14.25 -1.93
C VAL A 38 8.55 13.91 -1.31
N TYR A 39 7.70 14.89 -1.10
CA TYR A 39 6.35 14.66 -0.58
C TYR A 39 5.50 13.80 -1.53
N SER A 40 5.55 14.08 -2.83
CA SER A 40 4.81 13.28 -3.82
C SER A 40 5.30 11.83 -3.88
N GLN A 41 6.61 11.62 -3.81
CA GLN A 41 7.19 10.27 -3.75
C GLN A 41 6.81 9.52 -2.48
N ALA A 42 6.86 10.18 -1.33
CA ALA A 42 6.43 9.59 -0.06
C ALA A 42 4.96 9.17 -0.10
N LYS A 43 4.11 10.00 -0.68
CA LYS A 43 2.69 9.69 -0.88
C LYS A 43 2.47 8.51 -1.82
N LEU A 44 3.25 8.42 -2.89
CA LEU A 44 3.19 7.28 -3.82
C LEU A 44 3.65 5.99 -3.14
N ALA A 45 4.75 6.03 -2.38
CA ALA A 45 5.25 4.90 -1.61
C ALA A 45 4.22 4.41 -0.58
N ALA A 46 3.59 5.33 0.15
CA ALA A 46 2.54 5.00 1.10
C ALA A 46 1.33 4.33 0.43
N ARG A 47 0.93 4.79 -0.75
CA ARG A 47 -0.14 4.15 -1.55
C ARG A 47 0.25 2.74 -1.98
N ASN A 48 1.49 2.54 -2.45
CA ASN A 48 1.97 1.24 -2.87
C ASN A 48 2.03 0.25 -1.69
N MET A 49 2.52 0.68 -0.54
CA MET A 49 2.54 -0.14 0.68
C MET A 49 1.13 -0.52 1.13
N ASN A 50 0.19 0.41 1.05
CA ASN A 50 -1.21 0.16 1.39
C ASN A 50 -1.85 -0.85 0.41
N PHE A 51 -1.56 -0.73 -0.88
CA PHE A 51 -2.01 -1.68 -1.90
C PHE A 51 -1.44 -3.09 -1.64
N VAL A 52 -0.14 -3.21 -1.33
CA VAL A 52 0.49 -4.49 -0.98
C VAL A 52 -0.14 -5.08 0.28
N ALA A 53 -0.42 -4.29 1.29
CA ALA A 53 -1.07 -4.75 2.51
C ALA A 53 -2.50 -5.29 2.24
N TYR A 54 -3.28 -4.61 1.40
CA TYR A 54 -4.60 -5.09 1.00
C TYR A 54 -4.54 -6.36 0.15
N THR A 55 -3.58 -6.47 -0.77
CA THR A 55 -3.38 -7.68 -1.59
C THR A 55 -2.98 -8.87 -0.74
N ASN A 56 -2.05 -8.70 0.20
CA ASN A 56 -1.69 -9.74 1.15
C ASN A 56 -2.89 -10.21 1.98
N ARG A 57 -3.69 -9.29 2.49
CA ARG A 57 -4.90 -9.62 3.23
C ARG A 57 -5.91 -10.39 2.39
N SER A 58 -6.07 -10.02 1.12
CA SER A 58 -6.92 -10.73 0.17
C SER A 58 -6.40 -12.14 -0.12
N MET A 59 -5.08 -12.32 -0.27
CA MET A 59 -4.47 -13.65 -0.47
C MET A 59 -4.73 -14.57 0.73
N VAL A 60 -4.51 -14.10 1.93
CA VAL A 60 -4.79 -14.87 3.17
C VAL A 60 -6.28 -15.24 3.26
N ALA A 61 -7.18 -14.33 2.91
CA ALA A 61 -8.63 -14.62 2.90
C ALA A 61 -8.98 -15.69 1.87
N ASN A 62 -8.36 -15.68 0.69
CA ASN A 62 -8.55 -16.70 -0.33
C ASN A 62 -8.01 -18.08 0.11
N GLU A 63 -6.85 -18.13 0.74
CA GLU A 63 -6.28 -19.38 1.28
C GLU A 63 -7.19 -19.96 2.36
N LEU A 64 -7.73 -19.12 3.23
CA LEU A 64 -8.69 -19.54 4.25
C LEU A 64 -9.97 -20.09 3.62
N ALA A 65 -10.50 -19.45 2.58
CA ALA A 65 -11.68 -19.91 1.85
C ALA A 65 -11.43 -21.27 1.17
N ILE A 66 -10.26 -21.46 0.56
CA ILE A 66 -9.87 -22.75 -0.03
C ILE A 66 -9.81 -23.85 1.05
N GLY A 67 -9.21 -23.56 2.20
CA GLY A 67 -9.16 -24.48 3.33
C GLY A 67 -10.55 -24.87 3.84
N GLN A 68 -11.46 -23.91 3.90
CA GLN A 68 -12.87 -24.17 4.29
C GLN A 68 -13.60 -25.06 3.27
N ILE A 69 -13.41 -24.80 1.96
CA ILE A 69 -14.00 -25.61 0.90
C ILE A 69 -13.45 -27.03 0.93
N ALA A 70 -12.13 -27.21 1.11
CA ALA A 70 -11.53 -28.53 1.25
C ALA A 70 -12.06 -29.29 2.45
N SER A 71 -12.25 -28.62 3.58
CA SER A 71 -12.86 -29.22 4.78
C SER A 71 -14.31 -29.66 4.54
N LEU A 72 -15.11 -28.82 3.88
CA LEU A 72 -16.50 -29.16 3.52
C LEU A 72 -16.57 -30.34 2.54
N MET A 73 -15.67 -30.41 1.56
CA MET A 73 -15.59 -31.53 0.63
C MET A 73 -15.23 -32.84 1.35
N SER A 74 -14.26 -32.78 2.26
CA SER A 74 -13.89 -33.93 3.09
C SER A 74 -15.05 -34.43 3.93
N TRP A 75 -15.78 -33.52 4.56
CA TRP A 75 -16.98 -33.86 5.33
C TRP A 75 -18.08 -34.46 4.45
N ALA A 76 -18.33 -33.90 3.26
CA ALA A 76 -19.32 -34.41 2.32
C ALA A 76 -18.99 -35.84 1.83
N ASN A 77 -17.71 -36.11 1.57
CA ASN A 77 -17.24 -37.45 1.19
C ASN A 77 -17.43 -38.44 2.34
N HIS A 78 -17.03 -38.07 3.54
CA HIS A 78 -17.24 -38.89 4.71
C HIS A 78 -18.75 -39.21 4.95
N TYR A 79 -19.62 -38.24 4.74
CA TYR A 79 -21.06 -38.45 4.82
C TYR A 79 -21.58 -39.40 3.75
N LYS A 80 -21.08 -39.36 2.53
CA LYS A 80 -21.38 -40.32 1.47
C LYS A 80 -20.96 -41.73 1.85
N ASP A 81 -19.76 -41.89 2.38
CA ASP A 81 -19.22 -43.17 2.79
C ASP A 81 -20.07 -43.79 3.92
N VAL A 82 -20.43 -42.99 4.91
CA VAL A 82 -21.32 -43.43 6.00
C VAL A 82 -22.71 -43.86 5.47
N LYS A 83 -23.27 -43.10 4.51
CA LYS A 83 -24.54 -43.49 3.87
C LYS A 83 -24.44 -44.79 3.07
N GLN A 84 -23.34 -44.99 2.38
CA GLN A 84 -23.12 -46.25 1.67
C GLN A 84 -22.98 -47.43 2.62
N PHE A 85 -22.30 -47.26 3.75
CA PHE A 85 -22.22 -48.26 4.81
C PHE A 85 -23.60 -48.59 5.39
N THR A 86 -24.41 -47.61 5.72
CA THR A 86 -25.76 -47.84 6.30
C THR A 86 -26.75 -48.44 5.32
N ASN A 87 -26.57 -48.22 3.99
CA ASN A 87 -27.43 -48.82 2.96
C ASN A 87 -26.93 -50.19 2.48
N HIS A 88 -25.79 -50.69 3.02
CA HIS A 88 -25.31 -52.03 2.66
C HIS A 88 -26.28 -53.09 3.22
N PRO A 89 -26.71 -54.08 2.40
CA PRO A 89 -27.74 -55.10 2.78
C PRO A 89 -27.36 -55.90 4.01
N MET A 90 -26.09 -55.97 4.39
CA MET A 90 -25.66 -56.66 5.62
C MET A 90 -26.14 -56.00 6.90
N TYR A 91 -26.44 -54.71 6.89
CA TYR A 91 -26.94 -53.96 8.09
C TYR A 91 -28.46 -53.81 8.11
N GLN A 92 -29.11 -54.27 7.03
CA GLN A 92 -30.59 -54.26 6.92
C GLN A 92 -31.23 -55.62 7.35
N THR A 93 -30.46 -56.58 7.85
CA THR A 93 -31.08 -57.77 8.46
C THR A 93 -31.85 -57.35 9.69
N PRO A 94 -33.19 -57.52 9.71
CA PRO A 94 -33.96 -57.27 10.94
C PRO A 94 -33.43 -58.24 12.00
N ILE A 95 -33.09 -57.73 13.16
CA ILE A 95 -32.89 -58.53 14.37
C ILE A 95 -34.23 -59.14 14.63
N VAL A 96 -34.46 -60.36 14.16
CA VAL A 96 -35.63 -61.16 14.55
C VAL A 96 -35.37 -61.57 15.99
N PRO A 97 -36.14 -61.11 16.99
CA PRO A 97 -36.03 -61.61 18.35
C PRO A 97 -36.42 -63.06 18.34
N PRO A 98 -35.78 -63.90 19.15
CA PRO A 98 -36.11 -65.28 19.31
C PRO A 98 -37.51 -65.49 19.86
#